data_d4edaade2a9ca3faaa2478160c6f470b
#
_entry.id   d4edaade2a9ca3faaa2478160c6f470b
#
_cell.length_a   1.000
_cell.length_b   1.000
_cell.length_c   1.000
_cell.angle_alpha   90.00
_cell.angle_beta   90.00
_cell.angle_gamma   90.00
#
_symmetry.space_group_name_H-M   'P 1'
#
loop_
_entity.id
_entity.type
_entity.pdbx_description
1 polymer ?
#
loop_
_entity_poly.entity_id
_entity_poly.type
_entity_poly.pdbx_seq_one_letter_code
_entity_poly.pdbx_strand_id
1 'polypeptide(L)'
;LAFTYVVDKLEERVRKMAAELGSELVFRCDVASDDEINQVFVDLGKHWDGLDGLVHSIGFAPKEALRGDFLDSISREAFNTAHEISAYSLPALAKAARPMMQGRNAAIVALSYLGAVRAIPNYNVMGMAKASLEAGIRFTAACLGKEGIRCNGISAGPIKTLAASGIADLSKLLGHVASHNPLGRNVTTEEVGNTAAFLLSDLASGITGEITYVDGGYSINALNDEEN
;
A
#
# COMPACT_ATOMS: atom_id res chain seq x y z
N LEU A 1 2.40 -9.32 -15.79
CA LEU A 1 2.32 -8.19 -14.87
C LEU A 1 2.09 -6.90 -15.63
N ALA A 2 1.47 -5.91 -14.99
CA ALA A 2 1.36 -4.53 -15.50
C ALA A 2 1.73 -3.56 -14.37
N PHE A 3 2.32 -2.43 -14.73
CA PHE A 3 2.81 -1.44 -13.78
C PHE A 3 2.27 -0.06 -14.12
N THR A 4 2.16 0.78 -13.11
CA THR A 4 1.76 2.18 -13.29
C THR A 4 2.81 3.13 -12.73
N TYR A 5 2.85 4.34 -13.27
CA TYR A 5 3.67 5.46 -12.78
C TYR A 5 2.86 6.77 -12.82
N VAL A 6 3.20 7.72 -11.94
CA VAL A 6 2.42 8.95 -11.77
C VAL A 6 2.98 10.12 -12.60
N VAL A 7 4.29 10.24 -12.77
CA VAL A 7 4.95 11.36 -13.47
C VAL A 7 5.96 10.84 -14.50
N ASP A 8 6.06 11.51 -15.64
CA ASP A 8 6.87 11.07 -16.80
C ASP A 8 8.33 10.78 -16.46
N LYS A 9 8.92 11.52 -15.52
CA LYS A 9 10.29 11.26 -15.05
C LYS A 9 10.51 9.86 -14.43
N LEU A 10 9.44 9.18 -14.04
CA LEU A 10 9.50 7.82 -13.49
C LEU A 10 9.30 6.73 -14.54
N GLU A 11 8.82 7.08 -15.74
CA GLU A 11 8.46 6.12 -16.77
C GLU A 11 9.62 5.19 -17.13
N GLU A 12 10.78 5.73 -17.50
CA GLU A 12 11.95 4.94 -17.90
C GLU A 12 12.38 3.96 -16.79
N ARG A 13 12.37 4.43 -15.55
CA ARG A 13 12.70 3.59 -14.39
C ARG A 13 11.70 2.45 -14.21
N VAL A 14 10.40 2.74 -14.32
CA VAL A 14 9.35 1.73 -14.17
C VAL A 14 9.38 0.75 -15.32
N ARG A 15 9.60 1.20 -16.56
CA ARG A 15 9.78 0.31 -17.72
C ARG A 15 10.97 -0.63 -17.57
N LYS A 16 12.10 -0.13 -17.05
CA LYS A 16 13.26 -0.98 -16.77
C LYS A 16 12.93 -2.07 -15.75
N MET A 17 12.29 -1.71 -14.64
CA MET A 17 11.87 -2.67 -13.61
C MET A 17 10.85 -3.67 -14.14
N ALA A 18 9.89 -3.23 -14.96
CA ALA A 18 8.90 -4.10 -15.60
C ALA A 18 9.57 -5.11 -16.52
N ALA A 19 10.54 -4.69 -17.35
CA ALA A 19 11.29 -5.54 -18.24
C ALA A 19 12.10 -6.61 -17.49
N GLU A 20 12.72 -6.28 -16.35
CA GLU A 20 13.41 -7.25 -15.48
C GLU A 20 12.45 -8.36 -14.97
N LEU A 21 11.15 -8.08 -14.90
CA LEU A 21 10.09 -9.00 -14.51
C LEU A 21 9.32 -9.58 -15.72
N GLY A 22 9.85 -9.39 -16.93
CA GLY A 22 9.28 -9.95 -18.17
C GLY A 22 7.99 -9.26 -18.61
N SER A 23 7.78 -7.98 -18.25
CA SER A 23 6.60 -7.22 -18.66
C SER A 23 6.97 -5.96 -19.44
N GLU A 24 6.17 -5.66 -20.49
CA GLU A 24 6.23 -4.41 -21.25
C GLU A 24 5.04 -3.48 -20.94
N LEU A 25 4.07 -3.95 -20.13
CA LEU A 25 2.84 -3.21 -19.83
C LEU A 25 3.10 -2.20 -18.72
N VAL A 26 3.24 -0.95 -19.12
CA VAL A 26 3.49 0.18 -18.22
C VAL A 26 2.60 1.34 -18.64
N PHE A 27 1.76 1.82 -17.71
CA PHE A 27 0.75 2.84 -17.95
C PHE A 27 0.97 4.04 -17.03
N ARG A 28 0.70 5.26 -17.54
CA ARG A 28 0.61 6.44 -16.69
C ARG A 28 -0.70 6.37 -15.89
N CYS A 29 -0.63 6.68 -14.59
CA CYS A 29 -1.80 6.76 -13.71
C CYS A 29 -1.51 7.69 -12.53
N ASP A 30 -2.09 8.88 -12.57
CA ASP A 30 -2.24 9.70 -11.38
C ASP A 30 -3.56 9.33 -10.69
N VAL A 31 -3.48 8.76 -9.51
CA VAL A 31 -4.67 8.31 -8.76
C VAL A 31 -5.49 9.46 -8.16
N ALA A 32 -5.05 10.69 -8.29
CA ALA A 32 -5.85 11.89 -8.05
C ALA A 32 -6.81 12.21 -9.23
N SER A 33 -6.75 11.43 -10.33
CA SER A 33 -7.61 11.57 -11.50
C SER A 33 -8.40 10.29 -11.75
N ASP A 34 -9.73 10.33 -11.55
CA ASP A 34 -10.61 9.21 -11.87
C ASP A 34 -10.56 8.85 -13.37
N ASP A 35 -10.32 9.83 -14.25
CA ASP A 35 -10.16 9.58 -15.69
C ASP A 35 -8.89 8.77 -15.98
N GLU A 36 -7.77 9.11 -15.35
CA GLU A 36 -6.52 8.34 -15.52
C GLU A 36 -6.66 6.93 -14.93
N ILE A 37 -7.31 6.78 -13.77
CA ILE A 37 -7.64 5.47 -13.19
C ILE A 37 -8.44 4.64 -14.20
N ASN A 38 -9.54 5.17 -14.74
CA ASN A 38 -10.38 4.46 -15.70
C ASN A 38 -9.61 4.11 -16.99
N GLN A 39 -8.78 5.03 -17.48
CA GLN A 39 -8.00 4.84 -18.71
C GLN A 39 -7.02 3.67 -18.61
N VAL A 40 -6.40 3.44 -17.43
CA VAL A 40 -5.52 2.28 -17.21
C VAL A 40 -6.25 0.97 -17.51
N PHE A 41 -7.47 0.79 -17.03
CA PHE A 41 -8.21 -0.47 -17.24
C PHE A 41 -8.75 -0.59 -18.67
N VAL A 42 -9.07 0.53 -19.32
CA VAL A 42 -9.39 0.54 -20.76
C VAL A 42 -8.19 0.08 -21.59
N ASP A 43 -7.01 0.59 -21.29
CA ASP A 43 -5.79 0.23 -22.01
C ASP A 43 -5.34 -1.20 -21.68
N LEU A 44 -5.42 -1.61 -20.42
CA LEU A 44 -5.13 -2.97 -19.99
C LEU A 44 -6.04 -4.00 -20.68
N GLY A 45 -7.31 -3.68 -20.88
CA GLY A 45 -8.29 -4.52 -21.56
C GLY A 45 -7.99 -4.77 -23.04
N LYS A 46 -7.06 -4.01 -23.65
CA LYS A 46 -6.55 -4.28 -25.00
C LYS A 46 -5.51 -5.42 -25.03
N HIS A 47 -4.97 -5.78 -23.86
CA HIS A 47 -3.91 -6.79 -23.71
C HIS A 47 -4.41 -8.03 -22.95
N TRP A 48 -5.32 -7.85 -22.00
CA TRP A 48 -5.83 -8.93 -21.13
C TRP A 48 -7.37 -8.99 -21.16
N ASP A 49 -7.91 -10.18 -21.09
CA ASP A 49 -9.35 -10.46 -21.00
C ASP A 49 -9.86 -10.39 -19.56
N GLY A 50 -8.98 -10.28 -18.58
CA GLY A 50 -9.34 -10.19 -17.17
C GLY A 50 -8.13 -9.91 -16.29
N LEU A 51 -8.41 -9.69 -15.00
CA LEU A 51 -7.43 -9.35 -13.98
C LEU A 51 -7.61 -10.22 -12.75
N ASP A 52 -6.58 -10.98 -12.39
CA ASP A 52 -6.60 -11.90 -11.24
C ASP A 52 -6.12 -11.24 -9.95
N GLY A 53 -5.30 -10.21 -10.05
CA GLY A 53 -4.72 -9.54 -8.89
C GLY A 53 -4.47 -8.04 -9.08
N LEU A 54 -4.75 -7.26 -8.04
CA LEU A 54 -4.42 -5.82 -7.97
C LEU A 54 -3.62 -5.54 -6.71
N VAL A 55 -2.44 -4.92 -6.86
CA VAL A 55 -1.64 -4.44 -5.74
C VAL A 55 -1.71 -2.92 -5.66
N HIS A 56 -2.29 -2.42 -4.57
CA HIS A 56 -2.29 -1.02 -4.21
C HIS A 56 -1.11 -0.70 -3.31
N SER A 57 -0.02 -0.22 -3.91
CA SER A 57 1.20 0.21 -3.21
C SER A 57 1.40 1.72 -3.38
N ILE A 58 0.38 2.49 -3.00
CA ILE A 58 0.29 3.93 -3.22
C ILE A 58 0.20 4.65 -1.88
N GLY A 59 0.88 5.79 -1.80
CA GLY A 59 0.80 6.68 -0.64
C GLY A 59 1.59 7.95 -0.88
N PHE A 60 0.98 9.07 -0.51
CA PHE A 60 1.61 10.38 -0.57
C PHE A 60 1.01 11.31 0.47
N ALA A 61 1.87 12.11 1.08
CA ALA A 61 1.49 13.31 1.83
C ALA A 61 2.55 14.41 1.60
N PRO A 62 2.17 15.69 1.68
CA PRO A 62 3.13 16.80 1.64
C PRO A 62 4.19 16.68 2.73
N LYS A 63 5.46 16.95 2.40
CA LYS A 63 6.60 16.75 3.33
C LYS A 63 6.49 17.56 4.61
N GLU A 64 5.93 18.74 4.53
CA GLU A 64 5.67 19.64 5.67
C GLU A 64 4.70 19.01 6.68
N ALA A 65 3.75 18.22 6.22
CA ALA A 65 2.80 17.50 7.07
C ALA A 65 3.37 16.22 7.72
N LEU A 66 4.60 15.84 7.36
CA LEU A 66 5.32 14.67 7.89
C LEU A 66 6.50 15.09 8.78
N ARG A 67 6.44 16.26 9.42
CA ARG A 67 7.53 16.78 10.24
C ARG A 67 7.01 17.49 11.48
N GLY A 68 7.71 17.27 12.61
CA GLY A 68 7.41 17.95 13.86
C GLY A 68 6.11 17.49 14.52
N ASP A 69 5.54 18.35 15.33
CA ASP A 69 4.32 18.08 16.08
C ASP A 69 3.12 17.88 15.13
N PHE A 70 2.26 16.95 15.47
CA PHE A 70 1.09 16.61 14.65
C PHE A 70 0.12 17.79 14.48
N LEU A 71 -0.17 18.50 15.57
CA LEU A 71 -1.14 19.60 15.54
C LEU A 71 -0.60 20.84 14.81
N ASP A 72 0.72 21.05 14.87
CA ASP A 72 1.36 22.17 14.16
C ASP A 72 1.52 21.88 12.65
N SER A 73 1.66 20.62 12.27
CA SER A 73 1.93 20.21 10.89
C SER A 73 0.67 19.89 10.06
N ILE A 74 -0.48 19.64 10.73
CA ILE A 74 -1.70 19.29 10.01
C ILE A 74 -2.33 20.53 9.39
N SER A 75 -2.75 20.40 8.12
CA SER A 75 -3.59 21.37 7.43
C SER A 75 -4.74 20.66 6.72
N ARG A 76 -5.79 21.40 6.40
CA ARG A 76 -6.92 20.87 5.61
C ARG A 76 -6.45 20.37 4.23
N GLU A 77 -5.55 21.11 3.59
CA GLU A 77 -4.98 20.74 2.29
C GLU A 77 -4.15 19.45 2.38
N ALA A 78 -3.24 19.35 3.35
CA ALA A 78 -2.43 18.15 3.55
C ALA A 78 -3.30 16.93 3.90
N PHE A 79 -4.34 17.13 4.72
CA PHE A 79 -5.31 16.08 5.04
C PHE A 79 -6.03 15.58 3.78
N ASN A 80 -6.57 16.49 2.96
CA ASN A 80 -7.30 16.14 1.75
C ASN A 80 -6.37 15.39 0.77
N THR A 81 -5.20 15.94 0.49
CA THR A 81 -4.21 15.32 -0.42
C THR A 81 -3.79 13.93 0.05
N ALA A 82 -3.50 13.76 1.34
CA ALA A 82 -3.09 12.47 1.88
C ALA A 82 -4.21 11.42 1.77
N HIS A 83 -5.46 11.79 2.06
CA HIS A 83 -6.61 10.88 1.99
C HIS A 83 -7.01 10.58 0.55
N GLU A 84 -7.02 11.56 -0.34
CA GLU A 84 -7.31 11.37 -1.76
C GLU A 84 -6.36 10.37 -2.39
N ILE A 85 -5.06 10.58 -2.23
CA ILE A 85 -4.04 9.74 -2.88
C ILE A 85 -3.86 8.41 -2.15
N SER A 86 -3.86 8.40 -0.80
CA SER A 86 -3.42 7.21 -0.04
C SER A 86 -4.58 6.34 0.47
N ALA A 87 -5.82 6.82 0.43
CA ALA A 87 -6.98 6.08 0.93
C ALA A 87 -8.08 5.93 -0.13
N TYR A 88 -8.57 7.04 -0.71
CA TYR A 88 -9.64 6.99 -1.72
C TYR A 88 -9.23 6.23 -2.99
N SER A 89 -7.97 6.30 -3.37
CA SER A 89 -7.47 5.61 -4.56
C SER A 89 -7.69 4.09 -4.54
N LEU A 90 -7.73 3.45 -3.35
CA LEU A 90 -8.03 2.01 -3.27
C LEU A 90 -9.44 1.66 -3.77
N PRO A 91 -10.53 2.21 -3.20
CA PRO A 91 -11.88 1.92 -3.71
C PRO A 91 -12.09 2.45 -5.13
N ALA A 92 -11.44 3.52 -5.56
CA ALA A 92 -11.50 4.01 -6.93
C ALA A 92 -10.91 3.00 -7.93
N LEU A 93 -9.69 2.51 -7.65
CA LEU A 93 -9.03 1.46 -8.45
C LEU A 93 -9.84 0.15 -8.42
N ALA A 94 -10.34 -0.26 -7.25
CA ALA A 94 -11.16 -1.46 -7.13
C ALA A 94 -12.45 -1.37 -7.95
N LYS A 95 -13.11 -0.20 -7.95
CA LYS A 95 -14.30 0.08 -8.78
C LYS A 95 -13.98 -0.04 -10.27
N ALA A 96 -12.90 0.56 -10.73
CA ALA A 96 -12.49 0.53 -12.14
C ALA A 96 -12.03 -0.87 -12.59
N ALA A 97 -11.32 -1.61 -11.71
CA ALA A 97 -10.83 -2.97 -11.97
C ALA A 97 -11.95 -4.03 -11.95
N ARG A 98 -13.05 -3.80 -11.20
CA ARG A 98 -14.10 -4.77 -10.91
C ARG A 98 -14.61 -5.54 -12.14
N PRO A 99 -14.93 -4.90 -13.30
CA PRO A 99 -15.40 -5.63 -14.48
C PRO A 99 -14.41 -6.67 -15.00
N MET A 100 -13.08 -6.41 -14.89
CA MET A 100 -12.04 -7.33 -15.31
C MET A 100 -11.76 -8.44 -14.29
N MET A 101 -12.21 -8.29 -13.04
CA MET A 101 -11.95 -9.22 -11.94
C MET A 101 -13.10 -10.20 -11.70
N GLN A 102 -14.29 -9.93 -12.24
CA GLN A 102 -15.48 -10.77 -12.02
C GLN A 102 -15.29 -12.19 -12.57
N GLY A 103 -15.70 -13.19 -11.77
CA GLY A 103 -15.66 -14.62 -12.14
C GLY A 103 -14.25 -15.25 -12.14
N ARG A 104 -13.22 -14.56 -11.62
CA ARG A 104 -11.81 -15.00 -11.66
C ARG A 104 -11.24 -15.41 -10.30
N ASN A 105 -11.99 -15.41 -9.22
CA ASN A 105 -11.48 -15.57 -7.85
C ASN A 105 -10.36 -14.54 -7.52
N ALA A 106 -10.51 -13.35 -8.04
CA ALA A 106 -9.48 -12.34 -8.01
C ALA A 106 -9.23 -11.79 -6.59
N ALA A 107 -8.09 -11.16 -6.41
CA ALA A 107 -7.73 -10.57 -5.12
C ALA A 107 -7.10 -9.18 -5.24
N ILE A 108 -7.38 -8.33 -4.26
CA ILE A 108 -6.80 -7.01 -4.10
C ILE A 108 -5.95 -7.02 -2.83
N VAL A 109 -4.74 -6.51 -2.88
CA VAL A 109 -3.85 -6.32 -1.72
C VAL A 109 -3.42 -4.87 -1.65
N ALA A 110 -3.58 -4.24 -0.47
CA ALA A 110 -3.14 -2.87 -0.24
C ALA A 110 -2.03 -2.81 0.82
N LEU A 111 -1.04 -1.94 0.62
CA LEU A 111 0.06 -1.72 1.56
C LEU A 111 -0.32 -0.66 2.60
N SER A 112 -0.39 -1.09 3.87
CA SER A 112 -0.59 -0.24 5.04
C SER A 112 0.69 -0.16 5.89
N TYR A 113 0.57 0.47 7.04
CA TYR A 113 1.64 0.63 8.01
C TYR A 113 1.07 0.75 9.43
N LEU A 114 1.85 0.36 10.43
CA LEU A 114 1.50 0.41 11.85
C LEU A 114 0.94 1.78 12.29
N GLY A 115 1.34 2.87 11.61
CA GLY A 115 0.80 4.21 11.84
C GLY A 115 -0.72 4.34 11.67
N ALA A 116 -1.40 3.37 11.07
CA ALA A 116 -2.87 3.32 11.00
C ALA A 116 -3.52 3.11 12.38
N VAL A 117 -2.84 2.44 13.31
CA VAL A 117 -3.37 2.02 14.63
C VAL A 117 -2.51 2.51 15.81
N ARG A 118 -1.34 3.11 15.54
CA ARG A 118 -0.42 3.66 16.53
C ARG A 118 0.03 5.05 16.11
N ALA A 119 0.18 5.97 17.06
CA ALA A 119 0.81 7.27 16.80
C ALA A 119 2.31 7.09 16.61
N ILE A 120 2.78 7.29 15.38
CA ILE A 120 4.19 7.21 15.01
C ILE A 120 4.71 8.63 14.79
N PRO A 121 5.77 9.07 15.48
CA PRO A 121 6.37 10.39 15.27
C PRO A 121 6.71 10.65 13.80
N ASN A 122 6.44 11.85 13.32
CA ASN A 122 6.65 12.27 11.92
C ASN A 122 5.86 11.51 10.86
N TYR A 123 4.93 10.62 11.25
CA TYR A 123 4.00 9.98 10.32
C TYR A 123 2.69 10.77 10.18
N ASN A 124 2.28 11.44 11.24
CA ASN A 124 1.24 12.47 11.32
C ASN A 124 0.00 12.19 10.45
N VAL A 125 -0.31 13.08 9.49
CA VAL A 125 -1.50 12.95 8.61
C VAL A 125 -1.54 11.64 7.82
N MET A 126 -0.39 11.06 7.51
CA MET A 126 -0.34 9.76 6.81
C MET A 126 -0.88 8.61 7.68
N GLY A 127 -0.74 8.69 9.01
CA GLY A 127 -1.35 7.72 9.92
C GLY A 127 -2.88 7.72 9.80
N MET A 128 -3.49 8.91 9.74
CA MET A 128 -4.93 9.05 9.51
C MET A 128 -5.34 8.50 8.14
N ALA A 129 -4.58 8.79 7.09
CA ALA A 129 -4.84 8.27 5.75
C ALA A 129 -4.72 6.73 5.70
N LYS A 130 -3.73 6.13 6.40
CA LYS A 130 -3.61 4.67 6.49
C LYS A 130 -4.73 4.03 7.33
N ALA A 131 -5.21 4.68 8.37
CA ALA A 131 -6.40 4.22 9.11
C ALA A 131 -7.65 4.21 8.20
N SER A 132 -7.82 5.26 7.40
CA SER A 132 -8.88 5.36 6.39
C SER A 132 -8.73 4.28 5.30
N LEU A 133 -7.49 4.02 4.83
CA LEU A 133 -7.19 2.93 3.88
C LEU A 133 -7.60 1.56 4.45
N GLU A 134 -7.26 1.26 5.70
CA GLU A 134 -7.62 -0.02 6.33
C GLU A 134 -9.13 -0.17 6.51
N ALA A 135 -9.85 0.91 6.81
CA ALA A 135 -11.31 0.92 6.75
C ALA A 135 -11.78 0.64 5.31
N GLY A 136 -11.20 1.30 4.31
CA GLY A 136 -11.47 1.10 2.89
C GLY A 136 -11.29 -0.36 2.44
N ILE A 137 -10.26 -1.06 2.92
CA ILE A 137 -10.03 -2.49 2.67
C ILE A 137 -11.24 -3.31 3.15
N ARG A 138 -11.71 -3.09 4.38
CA ARG A 138 -12.86 -3.82 4.94
C ARG A 138 -14.15 -3.56 4.17
N PHE A 139 -14.43 -2.32 3.81
CA PHE A 139 -15.62 -1.98 3.01
C PHE A 139 -15.54 -2.53 1.59
N THR A 140 -14.36 -2.50 0.95
CA THR A 140 -14.13 -3.09 -0.37
C THR A 140 -14.31 -4.61 -0.32
N ALA A 141 -13.75 -5.29 0.68
CA ALA A 141 -13.92 -6.72 0.90
C ALA A 141 -15.40 -7.11 1.07
N ALA A 142 -16.14 -6.37 1.89
CA ALA A 142 -17.58 -6.61 2.12
C ALA A 142 -18.41 -6.39 0.85
N CYS A 143 -18.06 -5.40 0.03
CA CYS A 143 -18.74 -5.09 -1.23
C CYS A 143 -18.50 -6.16 -2.30
N LEU A 144 -17.24 -6.58 -2.48
CA LEU A 144 -16.82 -7.43 -3.59
C LEU A 144 -16.85 -8.95 -3.27
N GLY A 145 -16.96 -9.32 -1.98
CA GLY A 145 -16.86 -10.72 -1.55
C GLY A 145 -17.90 -11.65 -2.20
N LYS A 146 -19.12 -11.19 -2.41
CA LYS A 146 -20.18 -11.98 -3.11
C LYS A 146 -19.88 -12.22 -4.59
N GLU A 147 -18.95 -11.48 -5.17
CA GLU A 147 -18.49 -11.64 -6.55
C GLU A 147 -17.24 -12.51 -6.64
N GLY A 148 -16.79 -13.08 -5.50
CA GLY A 148 -15.59 -13.90 -5.44
C GLY A 148 -14.28 -13.08 -5.46
N ILE A 149 -14.34 -11.76 -5.24
CA ILE A 149 -13.16 -10.89 -5.22
C ILE A 149 -12.81 -10.58 -3.77
N ARG A 150 -11.59 -10.94 -3.35
CA ARG A 150 -11.06 -10.69 -2.01
C ARG A 150 -10.31 -9.36 -1.95
N CYS A 151 -10.30 -8.70 -0.79
CA CYS A 151 -9.50 -7.49 -0.58
C CYS A 151 -8.86 -7.56 0.82
N ASN A 152 -7.53 -7.51 0.87
CA ASN A 152 -6.76 -7.59 2.11
C ASN A 152 -5.69 -6.50 2.17
N GLY A 153 -5.16 -6.26 3.36
CA GLY A 153 -4.06 -5.35 3.61
C GLY A 153 -2.83 -6.05 4.14
N ILE A 154 -1.68 -5.44 3.91
CA ILE A 154 -0.41 -5.79 4.56
C ILE A 154 0.07 -4.56 5.31
N SER A 155 0.15 -4.67 6.65
CA SER A 155 0.83 -3.68 7.48
C SER A 155 2.31 -4.06 7.55
N ALA A 156 3.11 -3.48 6.65
CA ALA A 156 4.53 -3.77 6.56
C ALA A 156 5.33 -2.97 7.60
N GLY A 157 6.37 -3.58 8.15
CA GLY A 157 7.40 -2.86 8.90
C GLY A 157 8.13 -1.83 8.02
N PRO A 158 8.90 -0.91 8.62
CA PRO A 158 9.63 0.07 7.83
C PRO A 158 10.71 -0.58 6.98
N ILE A 159 10.71 -0.27 5.69
CA ILE A 159 11.67 -0.77 4.70
C ILE A 159 12.27 0.44 3.97
N LYS A 160 13.55 0.39 3.67
CA LYS A 160 14.23 1.44 2.89
C LYS A 160 13.77 1.38 1.42
N THR A 161 12.74 2.14 1.10
CA THR A 161 12.19 2.30 -0.25
C THR A 161 12.31 3.74 -0.73
N LEU A 162 12.05 3.98 -2.02
CA LEU A 162 12.00 5.34 -2.57
C LEU A 162 10.92 6.19 -1.87
N ALA A 163 9.74 5.63 -1.63
CA ALA A 163 8.66 6.31 -0.91
C ALA A 163 9.05 6.64 0.54
N ALA A 164 9.67 5.69 1.24
CA ALA A 164 10.13 5.88 2.61
C ALA A 164 11.25 6.92 2.75
N SER A 165 12.01 7.21 1.68
CA SER A 165 13.06 8.23 1.69
C SER A 165 12.54 9.65 1.97
N GLY A 166 11.24 9.89 1.84
CA GLY A 166 10.59 11.15 2.20
C GLY A 166 10.30 11.31 3.71
N ILE A 167 10.40 10.23 4.50
CA ILE A 167 10.16 10.24 5.95
C ILE A 167 11.41 10.79 6.65
N ALA A 168 11.22 11.80 7.51
CA ALA A 168 12.30 12.34 8.31
C ALA A 168 12.85 11.26 9.26
N ASP A 169 14.17 11.26 9.45
CA ASP A 169 14.89 10.34 10.36
C ASP A 169 14.65 8.83 10.08
N LEU A 170 14.35 8.45 8.83
CA LEU A 170 14.12 7.05 8.46
C LEU A 170 15.18 6.08 8.99
N SER A 171 16.46 6.46 8.97
CA SER A 171 17.54 5.60 9.46
C SER A 171 17.46 5.35 10.96
N LYS A 172 17.04 6.35 11.74
CA LYS A 172 16.79 6.18 13.19
C LYS A 172 15.59 5.28 13.43
N LEU A 173 14.50 5.46 12.66
CA LEU A 173 13.35 4.60 12.73
C LEU A 173 13.69 3.14 12.41
N LEU A 174 14.47 2.88 11.36
CA LEU A 174 14.91 1.53 11.00
C LEU A 174 15.78 0.90 12.11
N GLY A 175 16.71 1.66 12.70
CA GLY A 175 17.52 1.20 13.82
C GLY A 175 16.68 0.89 15.05
N HIS A 176 15.76 1.78 15.40
CA HIS A 176 14.83 1.58 16.51
C HIS A 176 13.97 0.33 16.33
N VAL A 177 13.33 0.16 15.18
CA VAL A 177 12.49 -1.01 14.90
C VAL A 177 13.32 -2.30 14.93
N ALA A 178 14.54 -2.30 14.35
CA ALA A 178 15.39 -3.48 14.36
C ALA A 178 15.80 -3.93 15.77
N SER A 179 16.05 -2.97 16.69
CA SER A 179 16.41 -3.29 18.08
C SER A 179 15.21 -3.68 18.95
N HIS A 180 13.98 -3.37 18.51
CA HIS A 180 12.78 -3.48 19.34
C HIS A 180 11.81 -4.54 18.86
N ASN A 181 12.03 -5.15 17.71
CA ASN A 181 11.15 -6.23 17.26
C ASN A 181 11.66 -7.61 17.67
N PRO A 182 10.78 -8.60 17.87
CA PRO A 182 11.13 -9.95 18.29
C PRO A 182 12.13 -10.67 17.38
N LEU A 183 12.13 -10.38 16.07
CA LEU A 183 13.08 -10.99 15.13
C LEU A 183 14.46 -10.33 15.14
N GLY A 184 14.67 -9.21 15.87
CA GLY A 184 15.95 -8.49 15.98
C GLY A 184 16.45 -7.87 14.68
N ARG A 185 15.59 -7.68 13.68
CA ARG A 185 15.93 -7.11 12.38
C ARG A 185 14.73 -6.49 11.68
N ASN A 186 14.95 -5.60 10.77
CA ASN A 186 13.87 -5.14 9.87
C ASN A 186 13.47 -6.25 8.90
N VAL A 187 12.22 -6.20 8.46
CA VAL A 187 11.71 -7.04 7.37
C VAL A 187 12.23 -6.56 6.02
N THR A 188 12.18 -7.44 5.04
CA THR A 188 12.63 -7.18 3.67
C THR A 188 11.45 -6.96 2.71
N THR A 189 11.72 -6.37 1.54
CA THR A 189 10.74 -6.26 0.45
C THR A 189 10.27 -7.63 -0.03
N GLU A 190 11.17 -8.64 0.00
CA GLU A 190 10.85 -10.00 -0.39
C GLU A 190 9.84 -10.65 0.58
N GLU A 191 10.00 -10.48 1.89
CA GLU A 191 9.07 -11.01 2.90
C GLU A 191 7.67 -10.40 2.76
N VAL A 192 7.59 -9.09 2.47
CA VAL A 192 6.33 -8.41 2.14
C VAL A 192 5.76 -8.93 0.81
N GLY A 193 6.61 -9.10 -0.21
CA GLY A 193 6.23 -9.65 -1.50
C GLY A 193 5.69 -11.08 -1.41
N ASN A 194 6.31 -11.94 -0.62
CA ASN A 194 5.86 -13.32 -0.38
C ASN A 194 4.47 -13.35 0.27
N THR A 195 4.22 -12.44 1.24
CA THR A 195 2.90 -12.30 1.85
C THR A 195 1.87 -11.78 0.84
N ALA A 196 2.25 -10.82 0.00
CA ALA A 196 1.37 -10.34 -1.07
C ALA A 196 1.03 -11.46 -2.06
N ALA A 197 2.01 -12.26 -2.48
CA ALA A 197 1.80 -13.40 -3.35
C ALA A 197 0.86 -14.45 -2.73
N PHE A 198 1.02 -14.74 -1.43
CA PHE A 198 0.11 -15.60 -0.69
C PHE A 198 -1.32 -15.05 -0.68
N LEU A 199 -1.50 -13.77 -0.31
CA LEU A 199 -2.83 -13.15 -0.22
C LEU A 199 -3.51 -13.01 -1.60
N LEU A 200 -2.75 -12.89 -2.68
CA LEU A 200 -3.27 -12.87 -4.06
C LEU A 200 -3.61 -14.26 -4.59
N SER A 201 -3.03 -15.32 -4.04
CA SER A 201 -3.21 -16.69 -4.50
C SER A 201 -4.46 -17.37 -3.92
N ASP A 202 -4.84 -18.51 -4.49
CA ASP A 202 -5.94 -19.37 -3.99
C ASP A 202 -5.66 -19.96 -2.61
N LEU A 203 -4.42 -19.98 -2.14
CA LEU A 203 -4.06 -20.40 -0.78
C LEU A 203 -4.70 -19.51 0.28
N ALA A 204 -5.05 -18.27 -0.05
CA ALA A 204 -5.73 -17.32 0.83
C ALA A 204 -7.24 -17.19 0.53
N SER A 205 -7.86 -18.20 -0.13
CA SER A 205 -9.26 -18.14 -0.56
C SER A 205 -10.28 -17.88 0.56
N GLY A 206 -9.96 -18.20 1.79
CA GLY A 206 -10.79 -17.93 2.98
C GLY A 206 -10.47 -16.61 3.68
N ILE A 207 -9.57 -15.76 3.14
CA ILE A 207 -9.10 -14.53 3.80
C ILE A 207 -9.56 -13.31 2.99
N THR A 208 -10.40 -12.46 3.61
CA THR A 208 -10.81 -11.17 3.04
C THR A 208 -11.13 -10.17 4.15
N GLY A 209 -10.78 -8.90 3.95
CA GLY A 209 -10.94 -7.82 4.92
C GLY A 209 -9.87 -7.80 6.03
N GLU A 210 -8.87 -8.65 5.94
CA GLU A 210 -7.79 -8.82 6.93
C GLU A 210 -6.64 -7.83 6.68
N ILE A 211 -5.98 -7.43 7.77
CA ILE A 211 -4.73 -6.66 7.77
C ILE A 211 -3.63 -7.54 8.37
N THR A 212 -2.82 -8.12 7.52
CA THR A 212 -1.72 -9.01 7.93
C THR A 212 -0.47 -8.19 8.25
N TYR A 213 0.08 -8.36 9.44
CA TYR A 213 1.32 -7.69 9.83
C TYR A 213 2.54 -8.47 9.33
N VAL A 214 3.43 -7.75 8.63
CA VAL A 214 4.75 -8.23 8.20
C VAL A 214 5.78 -7.22 8.70
N ASP A 215 6.09 -7.26 9.99
CA ASP A 215 6.85 -6.24 10.71
C ASP A 215 7.89 -6.80 11.71
N GLY A 216 8.16 -8.10 11.63
CA GLY A 216 9.08 -8.77 12.56
C GLY A 216 8.53 -8.91 13.99
N GLY A 217 7.23 -8.68 14.18
CA GLY A 217 6.58 -8.69 15.49
C GLY A 217 6.64 -7.34 16.21
N TYR A 218 7.09 -6.28 15.55
CA TYR A 218 7.19 -4.95 16.18
C TYR A 218 5.86 -4.45 16.73
N SER A 219 4.74 -4.70 16.05
CA SER A 219 3.41 -4.26 16.46
C SER A 219 2.89 -4.87 17.76
N ILE A 220 3.41 -6.04 18.17
CA ILE A 220 2.96 -6.75 19.38
C ILE A 220 3.78 -6.39 20.63
N ASN A 221 4.95 -5.78 20.47
CA ASN A 221 5.79 -5.40 21.59
C ASN A 221 5.27 -4.14 22.29
N ALA A 222 5.12 -4.22 23.59
CA ALA A 222 4.74 -3.09 24.45
C ALA A 222 5.95 -2.48 25.19
N LEU A 223 6.93 -3.29 25.52
CA LEU A 223 8.12 -2.90 26.27
C LEU A 223 9.37 -3.54 25.65
N ASN A 224 10.51 -2.88 25.82
CA ASN A 224 11.81 -3.44 25.46
C ASN A 224 12.44 -4.10 26.68
N ASP A 225 13.10 -5.23 26.47
CA ASP A 225 14.06 -5.80 27.43
C ASP A 225 15.41 -5.02 27.37
N GLU A 226 15.37 -3.68 27.43
CA GLU A 226 16.58 -2.87 27.51
C GLU A 226 17.07 -2.71 28.96
N GLU A 227 17.08 -3.76 29.76
CA GLU A 227 17.82 -3.78 31.02
C GLU A 227 18.18 -5.24 31.38
N ASN A 228 19.19 -5.81 30.69
CA ASN A 228 20.02 -6.87 31.25
C ASN A 228 21.46 -6.80 30.67
#